data_c62cbe2e173745796af2bdfcc2bf017f
#
_entry.id   c62cbe2e173745796af2bdfcc2bf017f
#
_cell.length_a   1.000
_cell.length_b   1.000
_cell.length_c   1.000
_cell.angle_alpha   90.00
_cell.angle_beta   90.00
_cell.angle_gamma   90.00
#
_symmetry.space_group_name_H-M   'P 1'
#
loop_
_entity.id
_entity.type
_entity.pdbx_description
1 polymer ?
#
loop_
_entity_poly.entity_id
_entity_poly.type
_entity_poly.pdbx_seq_one_letter_code
_entity_poly.pdbx_strand_id
1 'polypeptide(L)'
;MFFYFSCSESETEPEDCAGIINGSSICGCTDSTALNYDSTATYDDSSCLDCAEVEGGNNICGCTDSLATNYNLDATFDNGSCSYCGVDTSFSRVIQGTGGYDIIRSSNCSYMVCGTDGKTMLLKIDERGDEIWNRTYSEISGNHCGNAVKNTTDGGYIIGGKQNVIKADSLGEMEWFKQLSYSATHYVEDVVETFAGDYIVVGGVGGDPGTGGHGQKGQAFILRMSEGGGVQWVKRYGINNTPQDTFWGVVQADDGGFVLAGVLTTDEGGFDACVIKTDADGDSVWTKLYYSAEGWDNWDIAFSIHMTSDNGYVVTGLTGLYPEFDVFILKLFS
;
A
#
# COMPACT_ATOMS: atom_id res chain seq x y z
N MET A 1 47.37 -62.85 63.73
CA MET A 1 46.96 -61.48 63.90
C MET A 1 46.47 -60.97 62.57
N PHE A 2 45.16 -61.08 62.32
CA PHE A 2 44.53 -60.62 61.05
C PHE A 2 44.00 -59.23 61.27
N PHE A 3 44.49 -58.26 60.49
CA PHE A 3 43.96 -56.93 60.43
C PHE A 3 42.84 -56.90 59.36
N TYR A 4 41.62 -56.69 59.80
CA TYR A 4 40.50 -56.30 58.90
C TYR A 4 40.60 -54.80 58.61
N PHE A 5 40.85 -54.46 57.36
CA PHE A 5 40.61 -53.12 56.88
C PHE A 5 39.15 -53.05 56.50
N SER A 6 38.37 -52.27 57.30
CA SER A 6 37.04 -51.85 56.93
C SER A 6 37.18 -50.69 55.91
N CYS A 7 36.81 -50.95 54.71
CA CYS A 7 36.60 -49.90 53.74
C CYS A 7 35.24 -49.27 54.07
N SER A 8 35.23 -48.07 54.65
CA SER A 8 34.02 -47.29 54.75
C SER A 8 33.68 -46.71 53.39
N GLU A 9 32.70 -47.29 52.71
CA GLU A 9 32.07 -46.65 51.62
C GLU A 9 31.45 -45.33 52.18
N SER A 10 31.91 -44.20 51.74
CA SER A 10 31.23 -42.95 51.99
C SER A 10 29.93 -42.93 51.13
N GLU A 11 28.83 -43.26 51.74
CA GLU A 11 27.50 -42.98 51.12
C GLU A 11 27.46 -41.51 50.87
N THR A 12 27.63 -41.10 49.61
CA THR A 12 27.27 -39.73 49.23
C THR A 12 25.77 -39.61 49.33
N GLU A 13 25.27 -38.71 50.18
CA GLU A 13 23.85 -38.43 50.29
C GLU A 13 23.31 -38.05 48.89
N PRO A 14 22.08 -38.51 48.52
CA PRO A 14 21.55 -38.24 47.19
C PRO A 14 21.32 -36.75 47.00
N GLU A 15 21.87 -36.23 45.94
CA GLU A 15 21.61 -34.85 45.49
C GLU A 15 20.40 -34.86 44.55
N ASP A 16 19.60 -33.80 44.59
CA ASP A 16 18.60 -33.54 43.56
C ASP A 16 19.27 -33.03 42.27
N CYS A 17 18.47 -32.82 41.23
CA CYS A 17 19.00 -32.41 39.94
C CYS A 17 19.59 -30.97 39.92
N ALA A 18 19.35 -30.16 40.97
CA ALA A 18 19.99 -28.88 41.18
C ALA A 18 21.30 -28.98 41.98
N GLY A 19 21.75 -30.23 42.36
CA GLY A 19 22.92 -30.47 43.15
C GLY A 19 22.73 -30.20 44.64
N ILE A 20 21.48 -30.16 45.12
CA ILE A 20 21.15 -29.95 46.54
C ILE A 20 20.99 -31.27 47.24
N ILE A 21 21.82 -31.51 48.30
CA ILE A 21 21.73 -32.74 49.12
C ILE A 21 20.36 -32.81 49.80
N ASN A 22 19.67 -33.95 49.58
CA ASN A 22 18.31 -34.19 50.02
C ASN A 22 17.29 -33.11 49.57
N GLY A 23 17.57 -32.44 48.42
CA GLY A 23 16.69 -31.49 47.76
C GLY A 23 15.48 -32.18 47.12
N SER A 24 14.53 -31.39 46.69
CA SER A 24 13.29 -31.81 45.99
C SER A 24 13.05 -31.05 44.71
N SER A 25 14.09 -30.49 44.10
CA SER A 25 13.97 -29.76 42.85
C SER A 25 13.53 -30.70 41.72
N ILE A 26 12.59 -30.23 40.94
CA ILE A 26 12.16 -30.87 39.68
C ILE A 26 12.84 -30.09 38.56
N CYS A 27 13.75 -30.77 37.86
CA CYS A 27 14.46 -30.14 36.74
C CYS A 27 13.70 -30.28 35.44
N GLY A 28 13.77 -29.24 34.65
CA GLY A 28 13.15 -29.15 33.35
C GLY A 28 13.19 -27.71 32.83
N CYS A 29 12.67 -27.50 31.66
CA CYS A 29 12.57 -26.16 31.08
C CYS A 29 11.53 -25.31 31.83
N THR A 30 11.96 -24.19 32.38
CA THR A 30 11.07 -23.23 33.07
C THR A 30 10.61 -22.07 32.20
N ASP A 31 11.06 -21.98 30.95
CA ASP A 31 10.62 -20.97 30.00
C ASP A 31 9.26 -21.36 29.40
N SER A 32 8.21 -20.58 29.73
CA SER A 32 6.84 -20.82 29.23
C SER A 32 6.69 -20.65 27.71
N THR A 33 7.69 -20.11 27.02
CA THR A 33 7.70 -19.95 25.57
C THR A 33 8.41 -21.09 24.85
N ALA A 34 9.11 -21.95 25.57
CA ALA A 34 9.82 -23.07 25.02
C ALA A 34 8.89 -24.23 24.63
N LEU A 35 9.27 -25.01 23.60
CA LEU A 35 8.50 -26.15 23.11
C LEU A 35 8.34 -27.26 24.17
N ASN A 36 9.33 -27.43 25.02
CA ASN A 36 9.40 -28.43 26.07
C ASN A 36 9.20 -27.85 27.48
N TYR A 37 8.43 -26.73 27.58
CA TYR A 37 8.10 -26.12 28.86
C TYR A 37 7.45 -27.16 29.81
N ASP A 38 8.03 -27.30 31.01
CA ASP A 38 7.48 -28.11 32.08
C ASP A 38 6.95 -27.20 33.22
N SER A 39 5.64 -27.09 33.32
CA SER A 39 4.99 -26.28 34.37
C SER A 39 5.24 -26.78 35.78
N THR A 40 5.78 -28.01 35.96
CA THR A 40 6.13 -28.61 37.24
C THR A 40 7.57 -28.39 37.63
N ALA A 41 8.44 -28.01 36.67
CA ALA A 41 9.84 -27.74 36.92
C ALA A 41 10.01 -26.58 37.91
N THR A 42 10.85 -26.79 38.89
CA THR A 42 11.23 -25.81 39.92
C THR A 42 12.68 -25.35 39.77
N TYR A 43 13.43 -25.99 38.87
CA TYR A 43 14.80 -25.65 38.54
C TYR A 43 15.03 -25.80 37.04
N ASP A 44 15.57 -24.75 36.42
CA ASP A 44 15.90 -24.74 35.00
C ASP A 44 17.20 -25.55 34.79
N ASP A 45 17.10 -26.63 34.05
CA ASP A 45 18.22 -27.51 33.71
C ASP A 45 18.89 -27.15 32.37
N SER A 46 18.53 -26.01 31.80
CA SER A 46 18.99 -25.51 30.50
C SER A 46 18.57 -26.38 29.31
N SER A 47 17.57 -27.25 29.47
CA SER A 47 17.05 -28.11 28.41
C SER A 47 16.00 -27.43 27.52
N CYS A 48 15.72 -26.15 27.75
CA CYS A 48 14.70 -25.43 26.97
C CYS A 48 15.01 -25.50 25.48
N LEU A 49 14.00 -25.93 24.71
CA LEU A 49 14.06 -25.94 23.24
C LEU A 49 13.33 -24.74 22.69
N ASP A 50 13.97 -24.01 21.80
CA ASP A 50 13.26 -23.01 21.03
C ASP A 50 12.36 -23.66 19.97
N CYS A 51 11.64 -22.84 19.24
CA CYS A 51 10.70 -23.32 18.23
C CYS A 51 11.34 -24.00 16.99
N ALA A 52 12.66 -23.93 16.86
CA ALA A 52 13.47 -24.67 15.88
C ALA A 52 14.09 -25.96 16.46
N GLU A 53 13.66 -26.38 17.67
CA GLU A 53 14.18 -27.53 18.41
C GLU A 53 15.66 -27.39 18.79
N VAL A 54 16.15 -26.14 18.93
CA VAL A 54 17.52 -25.84 19.35
C VAL A 54 17.55 -25.63 20.85
N GLU A 55 18.36 -26.45 21.57
CA GLU A 55 18.55 -26.34 23.02
C GLU A 55 19.25 -25.02 23.38
N GLY A 56 18.63 -24.24 24.27
CA GLY A 56 19.10 -22.90 24.62
C GLY A 56 19.04 -21.89 23.47
N GLY A 57 18.35 -22.22 22.38
CA GLY A 57 18.18 -21.34 21.23
C GLY A 57 17.22 -20.15 21.51
N ASN A 58 17.28 -19.18 20.64
CA ASN A 58 16.42 -17.98 20.71
C ASN A 58 15.75 -17.67 19.36
N ASN A 59 15.47 -18.69 18.55
CA ASN A 59 14.79 -18.50 17.29
C ASN A 59 13.36 -18.00 17.52
N ILE A 60 12.97 -17.02 16.73
CA ILE A 60 11.58 -16.54 16.63
C ILE A 60 10.97 -17.26 15.43
N CYS A 61 10.00 -18.11 15.69
CA CYS A 61 9.32 -18.85 14.62
C CYS A 61 8.17 -18.06 14.02
N GLY A 62 8.07 -18.18 12.72
CA GLY A 62 7.03 -17.56 11.94
C GLY A 62 7.24 -17.80 10.47
N CYS A 63 6.38 -17.24 9.66
CA CYS A 63 6.58 -17.23 8.22
C CYS A 63 7.69 -16.25 7.85
N THR A 64 8.74 -16.73 7.19
CA THR A 64 9.88 -15.90 6.72
C THR A 64 9.76 -15.50 5.24
N ASP A 65 8.72 -15.94 4.54
CA ASP A 65 8.48 -15.55 3.15
C ASP A 65 7.70 -14.23 3.08
N SER A 66 8.34 -13.19 2.56
CA SER A 66 7.76 -11.86 2.41
C SER A 66 6.55 -11.80 1.45
N LEU A 67 6.32 -12.85 0.67
CA LEU A 67 5.14 -12.99 -0.21
C LEU A 67 3.94 -13.59 0.53
N ALA A 68 4.13 -14.15 1.71
CA ALA A 68 3.05 -14.72 2.49
C ALA A 68 2.23 -13.64 3.21
N THR A 69 0.94 -13.91 3.40
CA THR A 69 0.01 -12.99 4.08
C THR A 69 0.27 -12.84 5.57
N ASN A 70 0.94 -13.81 6.16
CA ASN A 70 1.32 -13.86 7.57
C ASN A 70 2.84 -13.79 7.75
N TYR A 71 3.53 -13.12 6.80
CA TYR A 71 4.95 -12.82 6.94
C TYR A 71 5.24 -12.13 8.28
N ASN A 72 6.22 -12.64 8.98
CA ASN A 72 6.70 -12.07 10.23
C ASN A 72 8.14 -11.57 10.04
N LEU A 73 8.31 -10.24 10.06
CA LEU A 73 9.62 -9.59 9.88
C LEU A 73 10.64 -9.99 10.95
N ASP A 74 10.16 -10.32 12.16
CA ASP A 74 11.01 -10.72 13.29
C ASP A 74 11.34 -12.20 13.30
N ALA A 75 10.70 -13.02 12.44
CA ALA A 75 10.96 -14.45 12.38
C ALA A 75 12.39 -14.73 11.88
N THR A 76 13.11 -15.53 12.66
CA THR A 76 14.45 -16.01 12.32
C THR A 76 14.45 -17.47 11.85
N PHE A 77 13.33 -18.17 12.04
CA PHE A 77 13.13 -19.56 11.63
C PHE A 77 11.73 -19.73 11.00
N ASP A 78 11.70 -20.30 9.78
CA ASP A 78 10.45 -20.63 9.11
C ASP A 78 9.87 -21.91 9.71
N ASN A 79 8.72 -21.78 10.33
CA ASN A 79 8.01 -22.90 10.96
C ASN A 79 6.99 -23.57 10.00
N GLY A 80 7.04 -23.27 8.73
CA GLY A 80 6.11 -23.78 7.72
C GLY A 80 4.68 -23.23 7.82
N SER A 81 4.47 -22.16 8.61
CA SER A 81 3.15 -21.55 8.78
C SER A 81 2.79 -20.56 7.68
N CYS A 82 3.65 -20.38 6.67
CA CYS A 82 3.38 -19.42 5.60
C CYS A 82 2.03 -19.66 4.92
N SER A 83 1.22 -18.63 4.90
CA SER A 83 -0.09 -18.64 4.26
C SER A 83 -0.07 -17.69 3.07
N TYR A 84 -0.53 -18.17 1.93
CA TYR A 84 -0.52 -17.40 0.69
C TYR A 84 -1.95 -17.11 0.24
N CYS A 85 -2.16 -15.94 -0.33
CA CYS A 85 -3.38 -15.68 -1.08
C CYS A 85 -3.34 -16.51 -2.36
N GLY A 86 -4.20 -17.45 -2.48
CA GLY A 86 -4.26 -18.28 -3.67
C GLY A 86 -5.34 -19.33 -3.53
N VAL A 87 -6.55 -18.97 -3.93
CA VAL A 87 -7.48 -19.98 -4.41
C VAL A 87 -7.38 -19.96 -5.93
N ASP A 88 -7.24 -21.13 -6.55
CA ASP A 88 -7.33 -21.33 -8.00
C ASP A 88 -8.76 -21.05 -8.52
N THR A 89 -9.37 -19.94 -8.05
CA THR A 89 -10.74 -19.59 -8.42
C THR A 89 -10.78 -18.20 -9.02
N SER A 90 -11.14 -18.12 -10.27
CA SER A 90 -11.62 -16.86 -10.86
C SER A 90 -13.05 -16.61 -10.41
N PHE A 91 -13.41 -15.35 -10.19
CA PHE A 91 -14.77 -14.94 -9.90
C PHE A 91 -15.23 -13.82 -10.84
N SER A 92 -16.56 -13.73 -11.01
CA SER A 92 -17.22 -12.57 -11.61
C SER A 92 -18.39 -12.19 -10.71
N ARG A 93 -18.44 -10.92 -10.30
CA ARG A 93 -19.48 -10.37 -9.44
C ARG A 93 -20.01 -9.07 -10.02
N VAL A 94 -21.30 -8.86 -9.86
CA VAL A 94 -21.96 -7.59 -10.18
C VAL A 94 -22.64 -7.09 -8.92
N ILE A 95 -22.24 -5.90 -8.46
CA ILE A 95 -22.83 -5.22 -7.31
C ILE A 95 -23.73 -4.13 -7.85
N GLN A 96 -25.04 -4.30 -7.68
CA GLN A 96 -26.06 -3.46 -8.28
C GLN A 96 -26.07 -2.05 -7.67
N GLY A 97 -26.31 -1.05 -8.51
CA GLY A 97 -26.45 0.35 -8.07
C GLY A 97 -25.12 1.06 -7.74
N THR A 98 -24.00 0.44 -8.08
CA THR A 98 -22.67 0.97 -7.81
C THR A 98 -21.82 1.07 -9.07
N GLY A 99 -20.81 1.95 -9.05
CA GLY A 99 -19.76 2.02 -10.07
C GLY A 99 -18.40 1.92 -9.39
N GLY A 100 -17.53 1.00 -9.83
CA GLY A 100 -16.14 0.89 -9.38
C GLY A 100 -15.22 1.67 -10.32
N TYR A 101 -14.24 2.37 -9.77
CA TYR A 101 -13.25 3.15 -10.52
C TYR A 101 -11.82 2.67 -10.32
N ASP A 102 -11.47 2.23 -9.11
CA ASP A 102 -10.15 1.69 -8.81
C ASP A 102 -10.27 0.48 -7.86
N ILE A 103 -9.32 -0.44 -7.97
CA ILE A 103 -9.23 -1.64 -7.15
C ILE A 103 -7.79 -1.90 -6.75
N ILE A 104 -7.57 -2.17 -5.48
CA ILE A 104 -6.27 -2.55 -4.95
C ILE A 104 -6.36 -3.86 -4.18
N ARG A 105 -5.24 -4.56 -4.09
CA ARG A 105 -5.09 -5.67 -3.15
C ARG A 105 -4.91 -5.09 -1.74
N SER A 106 -5.68 -5.59 -0.80
CA SER A 106 -5.61 -5.23 0.61
C SER A 106 -5.04 -6.39 1.44
N SER A 107 -4.90 -6.20 2.74
CA SER A 107 -4.46 -7.25 3.66
C SER A 107 -5.39 -8.47 3.65
N ASN A 108 -4.89 -9.63 4.09
CA ASN A 108 -5.67 -10.86 4.27
C ASN A 108 -6.40 -11.33 3.01
N CYS A 109 -5.71 -11.30 1.84
CA CYS A 109 -6.24 -11.80 0.57
C CYS A 109 -7.55 -11.12 0.12
N SER A 110 -7.80 -9.93 0.59
CA SER A 110 -8.97 -9.14 0.21
C SER A 110 -8.61 -8.10 -0.86
N TYR A 111 -9.65 -7.56 -1.48
CA TYR A 111 -9.53 -6.43 -2.40
C TYR A 111 -10.35 -5.26 -1.87
N MET A 112 -9.84 -4.07 -2.15
CA MET A 112 -10.52 -2.83 -1.85
C MET A 112 -10.89 -2.16 -3.15
N VAL A 113 -12.16 -1.82 -3.31
CA VAL A 113 -12.71 -1.12 -4.48
C VAL A 113 -13.20 0.24 -4.02
N CYS A 114 -12.75 1.30 -4.66
CA CYS A 114 -13.41 2.60 -4.51
C CYS A 114 -14.30 2.91 -5.71
N GLY A 115 -15.30 3.75 -5.49
CA GLY A 115 -16.26 4.08 -6.53
C GLY A 115 -17.38 4.98 -6.05
N THR A 116 -18.58 4.71 -6.56
CA THR A 116 -19.78 5.50 -6.24
C THR A 116 -21.04 4.67 -6.21
N ASP A 117 -21.92 4.99 -5.28
CA ASP A 117 -23.36 4.66 -5.25
C ASP A 117 -24.21 5.95 -5.27
N GLY A 118 -23.65 7.03 -5.85
CA GLY A 118 -24.15 8.39 -5.76
C GLY A 118 -23.34 9.25 -4.77
N LYS A 119 -22.50 8.60 -3.98
CA LYS A 119 -21.51 9.20 -3.07
C LYS A 119 -20.19 8.44 -3.21
N THR A 120 -19.12 8.94 -2.59
CA THR A 120 -17.88 8.17 -2.52
C THR A 120 -18.12 6.89 -1.72
N MET A 121 -17.78 5.76 -2.32
CA MET A 121 -17.95 4.43 -1.78
C MET A 121 -16.60 3.74 -1.63
N LEU A 122 -16.45 2.97 -0.57
CA LEU A 122 -15.34 2.05 -0.35
C LEU A 122 -15.90 0.66 -0.01
N LEU A 123 -15.53 -0.34 -0.80
CA LEU A 123 -16.04 -1.70 -0.69
C LEU A 123 -14.87 -2.66 -0.50
N LYS A 124 -14.95 -3.48 0.54
CA LYS A 124 -14.01 -4.59 0.76
C LYS A 124 -14.65 -5.91 0.38
N ILE A 125 -13.96 -6.65 -0.48
CA ILE A 125 -14.36 -7.99 -0.90
C ILE A 125 -13.26 -8.99 -0.56
N ASP A 126 -13.65 -10.23 -0.33
CA ASP A 126 -12.71 -11.33 -0.12
C ASP A 126 -12.11 -11.83 -1.45
N GLU A 127 -11.25 -12.85 -1.37
CA GLU A 127 -10.59 -13.47 -2.53
C GLU A 127 -11.58 -14.18 -3.48
N ARG A 128 -12.84 -14.40 -3.08
CA ARG A 128 -13.91 -15.00 -3.88
C ARG A 128 -14.85 -13.96 -4.49
N GLY A 129 -14.61 -12.68 -4.17
CA GLY A 129 -15.43 -11.56 -4.58
C GLY A 129 -16.70 -11.37 -3.75
N ASP A 130 -16.81 -12.03 -2.59
CA ASP A 130 -17.92 -11.83 -1.68
C ASP A 130 -17.67 -10.60 -0.81
N GLU A 131 -18.72 -9.81 -0.57
CA GLU A 131 -18.63 -8.58 0.21
C GLU A 131 -18.27 -8.88 1.67
N ILE A 132 -17.19 -8.26 2.17
CA ILE A 132 -16.85 -8.26 3.59
C ILE A 132 -17.57 -7.08 4.27
N TRP A 133 -17.44 -5.89 3.69
CA TRP A 133 -18.16 -4.69 4.11
C TRP A 133 -18.19 -3.64 2.99
N ASN A 134 -19.14 -2.72 3.10
CA ASN A 134 -19.31 -1.56 2.24
C ASN A 134 -19.50 -0.31 3.10
N ARG A 135 -18.83 0.80 2.72
CA ARG A 135 -18.94 2.11 3.34
C ARG A 135 -19.28 3.15 2.30
N THR A 136 -20.28 3.96 2.60
CA THR A 136 -20.67 5.12 1.82
C THR A 136 -20.47 6.37 2.66
N TYR A 137 -19.65 7.31 2.19
CA TYR A 137 -19.34 8.53 2.91
C TYR A 137 -20.39 9.61 2.61
N SER A 138 -21.56 9.48 3.26
CA SER A 138 -22.74 10.33 3.03
C SER A 138 -22.63 11.73 3.63
N GLU A 139 -21.73 11.94 4.58
CA GLU A 139 -21.46 13.22 5.24
C GLU A 139 -20.86 14.24 4.29
N ILE A 140 -20.26 13.80 3.20
CA ILE A 140 -19.68 14.65 2.17
C ILE A 140 -20.78 15.14 1.24
N SER A 141 -21.02 16.45 1.25
CA SER A 141 -22.07 17.05 0.44
C SER A 141 -21.74 17.03 -1.05
N GLY A 142 -22.73 16.74 -1.90
CA GLY A 142 -22.59 16.66 -3.37
C GLY A 142 -22.56 15.22 -3.90
N ASN A 143 -22.56 15.05 -5.22
CA ASN A 143 -22.36 13.77 -5.87
C ASN A 143 -20.85 13.59 -6.08
N HIS A 144 -20.28 12.69 -5.33
CA HIS A 144 -18.85 12.39 -5.36
C HIS A 144 -18.62 10.93 -5.76
N CYS A 145 -17.47 10.67 -6.35
CA CYS A 145 -16.97 9.33 -6.60
C CYS A 145 -15.55 9.22 -6.03
N GLY A 146 -15.17 8.02 -5.63
CA GLY A 146 -13.77 7.69 -5.36
C GLY A 146 -13.12 7.26 -6.66
N ASN A 147 -12.13 7.99 -7.15
CA ASN A 147 -11.41 7.69 -8.39
C ASN A 147 -10.20 6.80 -8.14
N ALA A 148 -9.54 6.98 -7.00
CA ALA A 148 -8.34 6.23 -6.63
C ALA A 148 -8.40 5.80 -5.17
N VAL A 149 -7.80 4.65 -4.86
CA VAL A 149 -7.61 4.15 -3.50
C VAL A 149 -6.21 3.55 -3.35
N LYS A 150 -5.57 3.79 -2.19
CA LYS A 150 -4.31 3.14 -1.84
C LYS A 150 -4.35 2.67 -0.38
N ASN A 151 -3.60 1.60 -0.09
CA ASN A 151 -3.33 1.21 1.29
C ASN A 151 -2.42 2.26 1.94
N THR A 152 -2.58 2.47 3.24
CA THR A 152 -1.67 3.29 4.04
C THR A 152 -0.89 2.44 5.04
N THR A 153 0.27 2.92 5.46
CA THR A 153 1.21 2.18 6.31
C THR A 153 0.63 1.84 7.69
N ASP A 154 -0.37 2.60 8.15
CA ASP A 154 -1.12 2.35 9.38
C ASP A 154 -2.20 1.23 9.24
N GLY A 155 -2.29 0.63 8.04
CA GLY A 155 -3.26 -0.42 7.71
C GLY A 155 -4.62 0.10 7.26
N GLY A 156 -4.80 1.40 7.12
CA GLY A 156 -5.99 2.05 6.59
C GLY A 156 -5.93 2.30 5.09
N TYR A 157 -6.71 3.29 4.62
CA TYR A 157 -6.87 3.62 3.20
C TYR A 157 -6.90 5.12 2.99
N ILE A 158 -6.27 5.58 1.91
CA ILE A 158 -6.43 6.95 1.39
C ILE A 158 -7.18 6.89 0.07
N ILE A 159 -8.19 7.73 -0.09
CA ILE A 159 -9.09 7.75 -1.25
C ILE A 159 -9.06 9.14 -1.86
N GLY A 160 -8.77 9.20 -3.14
CA GLY A 160 -8.91 10.39 -3.97
C GLY A 160 -10.23 10.37 -4.73
N GLY A 161 -10.95 11.47 -4.75
CA GLY A 161 -12.22 11.55 -5.46
C GLY A 161 -12.53 12.93 -6.01
N LYS A 162 -13.72 13.07 -6.58
CA LYS A 162 -14.13 14.36 -7.10
C LYS A 162 -14.18 15.41 -5.99
N GLN A 163 -13.24 16.35 -6.02
CA GLN A 163 -13.10 17.48 -5.08
C GLN A 163 -12.79 17.11 -3.63
N ASN A 164 -12.40 15.89 -3.33
CA ASN A 164 -12.10 15.48 -1.97
C ASN A 164 -10.98 14.45 -1.86
N VAL A 165 -10.41 14.38 -0.68
CA VAL A 165 -9.52 13.31 -0.23
C VAL A 165 -10.06 12.81 1.10
N ILE A 166 -10.13 11.50 1.27
CA ILE A 166 -10.65 10.82 2.45
C ILE A 166 -9.57 9.90 2.99
N LYS A 167 -9.29 9.97 4.29
CA LYS A 167 -8.54 8.95 5.01
C LYS A 167 -9.53 8.10 5.81
N ALA A 168 -9.41 6.80 5.67
CA ALA A 168 -10.19 5.83 6.41
C ALA A 168 -9.27 4.85 7.13
N ASP A 169 -9.73 4.31 8.24
CA ASP A 169 -9.04 3.26 8.98
C ASP A 169 -9.15 1.88 8.29
N SER A 170 -8.61 0.84 8.90
CA SER A 170 -8.63 -0.55 8.38
C SER A 170 -10.03 -1.16 8.26
N LEU A 171 -11.04 -0.59 8.96
CA LEU A 171 -12.44 -0.99 8.90
C LEU A 171 -13.27 -0.14 7.92
N GLY A 172 -12.62 0.82 7.26
CA GLY A 172 -13.25 1.76 6.34
C GLY A 172 -14.00 2.89 7.02
N GLU A 173 -13.81 3.10 8.34
CA GLU A 173 -14.39 4.24 9.03
C GLU A 173 -13.57 5.50 8.73
N MET A 174 -14.26 6.60 8.42
CA MET A 174 -13.61 7.85 8.04
C MET A 174 -12.89 8.48 9.24
N GLU A 175 -11.58 8.64 9.16
CA GLU A 175 -10.79 9.37 10.15
C GLU A 175 -10.85 10.87 9.91
N TRP A 176 -10.66 11.26 8.66
CA TRP A 176 -10.84 12.65 8.21
C TRP A 176 -11.17 12.72 6.72
N PHE A 177 -11.73 13.86 6.31
CA PHE A 177 -11.83 14.23 4.90
C PHE A 177 -11.38 15.67 4.67
N LYS A 178 -10.90 15.92 3.46
CA LYS A 178 -10.55 17.24 3.00
C LYS A 178 -11.31 17.57 1.73
N GLN A 179 -12.17 18.57 1.80
CA GLN A 179 -12.73 19.21 0.62
C GLN A 179 -11.67 20.09 -0.02
N LEU A 180 -11.34 19.84 -1.26
CA LEU A 180 -10.49 20.72 -2.06
C LEU A 180 -11.35 21.88 -2.54
N SER A 181 -11.49 22.91 -1.70
CA SER A 181 -12.33 24.07 -1.98
C SER A 181 -11.58 25.09 -2.83
N TYR A 182 -11.74 24.96 -4.13
CA TYR A 182 -11.37 26.00 -5.08
C TYR A 182 -12.57 26.28 -5.99
N SER A 183 -12.64 27.45 -6.60
CA SER A 183 -13.78 27.92 -7.40
C SER A 183 -14.03 27.16 -8.70
N ALA A 184 -13.29 26.10 -8.97
CA ALA A 184 -13.41 25.24 -10.13
C ALA A 184 -13.55 23.78 -9.72
N THR A 185 -14.09 22.95 -10.60
CA THR A 185 -14.20 21.51 -10.39
C THR A 185 -12.78 20.91 -10.36
N HIS A 186 -12.41 20.32 -9.24
CA HIS A 186 -11.16 19.58 -9.09
C HIS A 186 -11.47 18.09 -9.19
N TYR A 187 -10.67 17.38 -9.95
CA TYR A 187 -10.71 15.93 -9.99
C TYR A 187 -9.39 15.43 -9.45
N VAL A 188 -9.44 14.71 -8.34
CA VAL A 188 -8.32 13.89 -7.88
C VAL A 188 -8.38 12.60 -8.66
N GLU A 189 -7.31 12.30 -9.37
CA GLU A 189 -7.23 11.12 -10.22
C GLU A 189 -6.34 10.03 -9.60
N ASP A 190 -5.33 10.42 -8.83
CA ASP A 190 -4.51 9.45 -8.09
C ASP A 190 -4.00 10.06 -6.78
N VAL A 191 -3.66 9.17 -5.84
CA VAL A 191 -3.15 9.52 -4.52
C VAL A 191 -2.12 8.48 -4.08
N VAL A 192 -1.07 8.90 -3.38
CA VAL A 192 -0.07 8.00 -2.81
C VAL A 192 0.37 8.49 -1.43
N GLU A 193 0.58 7.56 -0.48
CA GLU A 193 1.28 7.84 0.76
C GLU A 193 2.79 7.89 0.48
N THR A 194 3.45 8.91 0.99
CA THR A 194 4.91 9.07 0.85
C THR A 194 5.67 8.24 1.88
N PHE A 195 6.94 8.00 1.66
CA PHE A 195 7.83 7.34 2.65
C PHE A 195 7.89 8.06 4.00
N ALA A 196 7.48 9.33 4.05
CA ALA A 196 7.42 10.14 5.27
C ALA A 196 6.04 10.12 5.97
N GLY A 197 5.04 9.40 5.42
CA GLY A 197 3.68 9.33 5.95
C GLY A 197 2.76 10.49 5.53
N ASP A 198 3.24 11.40 4.71
CA ASP A 198 2.41 12.43 4.07
C ASP A 198 1.70 11.86 2.83
N TYR A 199 0.77 12.61 2.23
CA TYR A 199 0.07 12.20 1.02
C TYR A 199 0.39 13.13 -0.14
N ILE A 200 0.61 12.54 -1.32
CA ILE A 200 0.64 13.24 -2.60
C ILE A 200 -0.66 12.94 -3.34
N VAL A 201 -1.25 14.00 -3.85
CA VAL A 201 -2.52 13.99 -4.57
C VAL A 201 -2.31 14.65 -5.93
N VAL A 202 -2.75 14.00 -6.98
CA VAL A 202 -2.64 14.54 -8.35
C VAL A 202 -3.97 14.55 -9.06
N GLY A 203 -4.08 15.40 -10.08
CA GLY A 203 -5.30 15.50 -10.87
C GLY A 203 -5.33 16.73 -11.75
N GLY A 204 -6.54 17.18 -12.09
CA GLY A 204 -6.79 18.33 -12.92
C GLY A 204 -7.80 19.31 -12.33
N VAL A 205 -7.70 20.57 -12.75
CA VAL A 205 -8.62 21.66 -12.36
C VAL A 205 -9.37 22.12 -13.59
N GLY A 206 -10.70 22.07 -13.57
CA GLY A 206 -11.49 22.84 -14.54
C GLY A 206 -12.16 22.09 -15.68
N GLY A 207 -12.26 20.78 -15.66
CA GLY A 207 -13.05 20.04 -16.66
C GLY A 207 -12.87 18.55 -16.60
N ASP A 208 -13.89 17.81 -16.95
CA ASP A 208 -13.81 16.34 -17.11
C ASP A 208 -13.25 16.03 -18.50
N PRO A 209 -12.04 15.48 -18.64
CA PRO A 209 -11.47 15.11 -19.92
C PRO A 209 -12.31 14.09 -20.71
N GLY A 210 -13.19 13.35 -20.02
CA GLY A 210 -14.05 12.32 -20.62
C GLY A 210 -15.36 12.82 -21.21
N THR A 211 -15.79 14.05 -20.94
CA THR A 211 -17.12 14.56 -21.34
C THR A 211 -17.15 15.39 -22.61
N GLY A 212 -16.01 15.56 -23.30
CA GLY A 212 -15.96 16.32 -24.56
C GLY A 212 -16.28 17.81 -24.42
N GLY A 213 -16.23 18.33 -23.21
CA GLY A 213 -16.46 19.76 -22.91
C GLY A 213 -15.29 20.62 -23.37
N HIS A 214 -15.13 20.82 -24.67
CA HIS A 214 -14.22 21.80 -25.24
C HIS A 214 -14.52 23.18 -24.67
N GLY A 215 -13.65 23.73 -23.82
CA GLY A 215 -13.73 25.13 -23.39
C GLY A 215 -13.60 25.43 -21.91
N GLN A 216 -13.39 24.48 -21.05
CA GLN A 216 -13.03 24.76 -19.65
C GLN A 216 -11.51 24.72 -19.49
N LYS A 217 -10.96 25.81 -18.96
CA LYS A 217 -9.52 26.01 -18.75
C LYS A 217 -9.08 25.18 -17.57
N GLY A 218 -8.22 24.17 -17.77
CA GLY A 218 -7.71 23.28 -16.75
C GLY A 218 -6.21 23.39 -16.55
N GLN A 219 -5.75 23.07 -15.37
CA GLN A 219 -4.34 22.88 -15.05
C GLN A 219 -4.17 21.57 -14.31
N ALA A 220 -3.18 20.78 -14.69
CA ALA A 220 -2.73 19.66 -13.87
C ALA A 220 -2.17 20.16 -12.54
N PHE A 221 -2.36 19.43 -11.48
CA PHE A 221 -1.80 19.77 -10.17
C PHE A 221 -1.17 18.56 -9.48
N ILE A 222 -0.18 18.85 -8.65
CA ILE A 222 0.31 18.00 -7.59
C ILE A 222 0.16 18.76 -6.27
N LEU A 223 -0.32 18.08 -5.25
CA LEU A 223 -0.59 18.64 -3.93
C LEU A 223 -0.02 17.71 -2.87
N ARG A 224 0.69 18.27 -1.88
CA ARG A 224 1.15 17.53 -0.70
C ARG A 224 0.28 17.87 0.49
N MET A 225 -0.15 16.83 1.19
CA MET A 225 -0.93 16.91 2.42
C MET A 225 -0.18 16.22 3.54
N SER A 226 -0.26 16.78 4.75
CA SER A 226 0.21 16.09 5.94
C SER A 226 -0.66 14.86 6.25
N GLU A 227 -0.18 13.95 7.10
CA GLU A 227 -0.91 12.79 7.63
C GLU A 227 -2.32 13.17 8.14
N GLY A 228 -2.48 14.29 8.82
CA GLY A 228 -3.77 14.81 9.31
C GLY A 228 -4.61 15.58 8.27
N GLY A 229 -4.31 15.49 6.97
CA GLY A 229 -5.10 16.10 5.89
C GLY A 229 -4.88 17.61 5.69
N GLY A 230 -3.89 18.21 6.34
CA GLY A 230 -3.51 19.61 6.14
C GLY A 230 -2.73 19.81 4.84
N VAL A 231 -3.15 20.73 3.97
CA VAL A 231 -2.41 21.05 2.74
C VAL A 231 -1.11 21.76 3.09
N GLN A 232 0.02 21.20 2.67
CA GLN A 232 1.35 21.77 2.87
C GLN A 232 1.75 22.65 1.69
N TRP A 233 1.60 22.16 0.47
CA TRP A 233 1.84 22.92 -0.76
C TRP A 233 1.01 22.39 -1.93
N VAL A 234 0.86 23.23 -2.96
CA VAL A 234 0.25 22.90 -4.25
C VAL A 234 1.13 23.45 -5.36
N LYS A 235 1.45 22.62 -6.35
CA LYS A 235 2.10 23.04 -7.61
C LYS A 235 1.15 22.79 -8.77
N ARG A 236 1.21 23.63 -9.78
CA ARG A 236 0.38 23.55 -10.98
C ARG A 236 1.26 23.50 -12.22
N TYR A 237 0.81 22.71 -13.17
CA TYR A 237 1.47 22.49 -14.43
C TYR A 237 0.53 22.75 -15.58
N GLY A 238 1.08 23.18 -16.72
CA GLY A 238 0.31 23.52 -17.91
C GLY A 238 0.26 25.03 -18.15
N ILE A 239 -0.31 25.41 -19.29
CA ILE A 239 -0.41 26.79 -19.74
C ILE A 239 -1.77 27.36 -19.33
N ASN A 240 -1.77 28.53 -18.71
CA ASN A 240 -2.94 29.20 -18.12
C ASN A 240 -4.03 29.58 -19.13
N ASN A 241 -4.36 28.89 -20.13
CA ASN A 241 -5.48 29.15 -21.04
C ASN A 241 -5.83 27.97 -21.94
N THR A 242 -5.19 26.82 -21.72
CA THR A 242 -5.42 25.61 -22.50
C THR A 242 -6.43 24.70 -21.81
N PRO A 243 -7.22 23.94 -22.56
CA PRO A 243 -8.16 23.00 -21.97
C PRO A 243 -7.46 21.73 -21.47
N GLN A 244 -7.74 21.31 -20.22
CA GLN A 244 -7.69 19.92 -19.76
C GLN A 244 -6.32 19.31 -19.42
N ASP A 245 -5.37 20.09 -18.92
CA ASP A 245 -4.17 19.50 -18.33
C ASP A 245 -4.55 18.68 -17.08
N THR A 246 -4.11 17.44 -17.01
CA THR A 246 -4.45 16.52 -15.89
C THR A 246 -3.34 15.50 -15.68
N PHE A 247 -2.99 15.23 -14.43
CA PHE A 247 -2.20 14.07 -14.05
C PHE A 247 -3.13 12.94 -13.62
N TRP A 248 -2.92 11.76 -14.23
CA TRP A 248 -3.71 10.56 -14.00
C TRP A 248 -3.03 9.56 -13.09
N GLY A 249 -1.73 9.65 -12.93
CA GLY A 249 -0.97 8.73 -12.10
C GLY A 249 0.24 9.39 -11.45
N VAL A 250 0.59 8.92 -10.26
CA VAL A 250 1.75 9.36 -9.51
C VAL A 250 2.44 8.19 -8.80
N VAL A 251 3.77 8.21 -8.80
CA VAL A 251 4.59 7.33 -7.97
C VAL A 251 5.66 8.15 -7.27
N GLN A 252 6.03 7.76 -6.04
CA GLN A 252 7.19 8.33 -5.37
C GLN A 252 8.46 7.61 -5.84
N ALA A 253 9.48 8.39 -6.20
CA ALA A 253 10.79 7.88 -6.56
C ALA A 253 11.69 7.70 -5.32
N ASP A 254 12.73 6.86 -5.45
CA ASP A 254 13.66 6.56 -4.35
C ASP A 254 14.43 7.79 -3.82
N ASP A 255 14.58 8.84 -4.63
CA ASP A 255 15.18 10.11 -4.23
C ASP A 255 14.24 11.02 -3.41
N GLY A 256 13.02 10.54 -3.14
CA GLY A 256 12.00 11.27 -2.41
C GLY A 256 11.15 12.22 -3.25
N GLY A 257 11.49 12.43 -4.53
CA GLY A 257 10.68 13.17 -5.49
C GLY A 257 9.55 12.31 -6.06
N PHE A 258 8.87 12.83 -7.09
CA PHE A 258 7.70 12.16 -7.67
C PHE A 258 7.82 12.05 -9.18
N VAL A 259 7.20 11.01 -9.76
CA VAL A 259 7.02 10.90 -11.21
C VAL A 259 5.52 10.89 -11.51
N LEU A 260 5.12 11.83 -12.34
CA LEU A 260 3.73 12.12 -12.70
C LEU A 260 3.51 11.68 -14.14
N ALA A 261 2.38 11.06 -14.43
CA ALA A 261 1.93 10.74 -15.77
C ALA A 261 0.58 11.40 -16.05
N GLY A 262 0.41 11.95 -17.23
CA GLY A 262 -0.81 12.66 -17.55
C GLY A 262 -0.85 13.21 -18.96
N VAL A 263 -1.55 14.31 -19.12
CA VAL A 263 -1.70 15.07 -20.35
C VAL A 263 -1.40 16.54 -20.10
N LEU A 264 -0.66 17.15 -20.99
CA LEU A 264 -0.50 18.60 -21.09
C LEU A 264 -0.86 19.07 -22.49
N THR A 265 -1.48 20.22 -22.56
CA THR A 265 -1.74 20.91 -23.84
C THR A 265 -0.54 21.78 -24.18
N THR A 266 -0.07 21.72 -25.40
CA THR A 266 1.03 22.54 -25.89
C THR A 266 0.55 23.70 -26.76
N ASP A 267 1.43 24.68 -27.00
CA ASP A 267 1.12 25.86 -27.84
C ASP A 267 0.84 25.48 -29.30
N GLU A 268 1.33 24.33 -29.76
CA GLU A 268 1.17 23.81 -31.12
C GLU A 268 -0.18 23.11 -31.32
N GLY A 269 -0.96 22.98 -30.23
CA GLY A 269 -2.26 22.31 -30.19
C GLY A 269 -2.15 20.79 -30.10
N GLY A 270 -3.13 20.20 -29.45
CA GLY A 270 -3.17 18.76 -29.16
C GLY A 270 -3.07 18.47 -27.66
N PHE A 271 -3.34 17.22 -27.36
CA PHE A 271 -3.23 16.69 -26.00
C PHE A 271 -2.02 15.76 -25.98
N ASP A 272 -0.91 16.23 -25.41
CA ASP A 272 0.33 15.48 -25.42
C ASP A 272 0.50 14.69 -24.11
N ALA A 273 0.74 13.40 -24.20
CA ALA A 273 1.09 12.60 -23.06
C ALA A 273 2.36 13.15 -22.40
N CYS A 274 2.31 13.36 -21.10
CA CYS A 274 3.44 13.89 -20.36
C CYS A 274 3.89 12.94 -19.25
N VAL A 275 5.21 12.93 -19.04
CA VAL A 275 5.83 12.36 -17.85
C VAL A 275 6.73 13.41 -17.25
N ILE A 276 6.50 13.74 -15.97
CA ILE A 276 7.23 14.77 -15.24
C ILE A 276 7.87 14.16 -14.01
N LYS A 277 9.19 14.29 -13.88
CA LYS A 277 9.91 14.02 -12.64
C LYS A 277 9.99 15.32 -11.86
N THR A 278 9.61 15.27 -10.59
CA THR A 278 9.77 16.37 -9.65
C THR A 278 10.79 16.03 -8.57
N ASP A 279 11.26 17.04 -7.88
CA ASP A 279 11.90 16.87 -6.57
C ASP A 279 10.85 16.64 -5.46
N ALA A 280 11.30 16.55 -4.21
CA ALA A 280 10.43 16.32 -3.04
C ALA A 280 9.50 17.50 -2.72
N ASP A 281 9.84 18.70 -3.20
CA ASP A 281 9.04 19.92 -3.05
C ASP A 281 8.04 20.14 -4.20
N GLY A 282 8.00 19.18 -5.14
CA GLY A 282 7.10 19.20 -6.28
C GLY A 282 7.58 20.11 -7.42
N ASP A 283 8.82 20.58 -7.42
CA ASP A 283 9.37 21.37 -8.53
C ASP A 283 9.92 20.44 -9.62
N SER A 284 9.64 20.77 -10.90
CA SER A 284 10.01 19.94 -12.03
C SER A 284 11.53 19.82 -12.18
N VAL A 285 12.04 18.60 -12.21
CA VAL A 285 13.44 18.27 -12.53
C VAL A 285 13.59 18.05 -14.02
N TRP A 286 12.68 17.28 -14.63
CA TRP A 286 12.58 17.12 -16.07
C TRP A 286 11.13 16.85 -16.49
N THR A 287 10.82 17.22 -17.73
CA THR A 287 9.54 16.98 -18.38
C THR A 287 9.81 16.31 -19.72
N LYS A 288 9.06 15.25 -20.02
CA LYS A 288 9.04 14.60 -21.32
C LYS A 288 7.62 14.61 -21.85
N LEU A 289 7.47 15.05 -23.09
CA LEU A 289 6.23 15.01 -23.84
C LEU A 289 6.32 13.93 -24.93
N TYR A 290 5.22 13.25 -25.14
CA TYR A 290 5.09 12.19 -26.13
C TYR A 290 3.85 12.47 -26.95
N TYR A 291 4.03 12.58 -28.26
CA TYR A 291 2.97 12.87 -29.20
C TYR A 291 3.18 12.03 -30.48
N SER A 292 2.09 11.59 -31.10
CA SER A 292 2.12 10.79 -32.33
C SER A 292 2.03 11.64 -33.59
N ALA A 293 1.31 12.77 -33.53
CA ALA A 293 1.19 13.76 -34.59
C ALA A 293 0.75 15.11 -34.01
N GLU A 294 0.98 16.20 -34.75
CA GLU A 294 0.52 17.53 -34.38
C GLU A 294 -0.98 17.70 -34.70
N GLY A 295 -1.69 18.49 -33.89
CA GLY A 295 -3.07 18.90 -34.15
C GLY A 295 -4.04 18.60 -33.01
N TRP A 296 -5.13 19.38 -32.93
CA TRP A 296 -6.12 19.31 -31.85
C TRP A 296 -6.96 18.04 -31.84
N ASP A 297 -7.03 17.30 -32.93
CA ASP A 297 -7.77 16.04 -33.03
C ASP A 297 -6.93 14.85 -32.59
N ASN A 298 -5.65 15.06 -32.29
CA ASN A 298 -4.73 14.04 -31.83
C ASN A 298 -4.66 14.04 -30.30
N TRP A 299 -4.88 12.87 -29.72
CA TRP A 299 -4.93 12.68 -28.29
C TRP A 299 -3.88 11.67 -27.86
N ASP A 300 -2.91 12.15 -27.13
CA ASP A 300 -1.90 11.33 -26.49
C ASP A 300 -2.03 11.55 -24.98
N ILE A 301 -2.42 10.52 -24.24
CA ILE A 301 -2.73 10.63 -22.80
C ILE A 301 -2.07 9.48 -22.05
N ALA A 302 -1.28 9.78 -21.03
CA ALA A 302 -0.71 8.81 -20.11
C ALA A 302 -1.67 8.61 -18.92
N PHE A 303 -2.27 7.43 -18.79
CA PHE A 303 -3.25 7.13 -17.74
C PHE A 303 -2.67 6.51 -16.49
N SER A 304 -1.59 5.75 -16.61
CA SER A 304 -1.06 4.99 -15.48
C SER A 304 0.46 4.95 -15.52
N ILE A 305 1.05 4.95 -14.34
CA ILE A 305 2.49 4.82 -14.13
C ILE A 305 2.77 3.86 -12.98
N HIS A 306 3.77 3.01 -13.16
CA HIS A 306 4.26 2.11 -12.11
C HIS A 306 5.78 2.15 -12.07
N MET A 307 6.33 2.04 -10.88
CA MET A 307 7.75 1.81 -10.68
C MET A 307 8.09 0.36 -10.98
N THR A 308 9.22 0.13 -11.63
CA THR A 308 9.71 -1.21 -11.97
C THR A 308 10.84 -1.62 -11.02
N SER A 309 11.10 -2.93 -10.93
CA SER A 309 12.13 -3.48 -10.01
C SER A 309 13.56 -3.04 -10.32
N ASP A 310 13.80 -2.44 -11.50
CA ASP A 310 15.07 -1.83 -11.90
C ASP A 310 15.11 -0.31 -11.64
N ASN A 311 14.25 0.19 -10.76
CA ASN A 311 14.06 1.60 -10.39
C ASN A 311 13.70 2.51 -11.58
N GLY A 312 13.23 1.93 -12.67
CA GLY A 312 12.65 2.66 -13.78
C GLY A 312 11.14 2.80 -13.65
N TYR A 313 10.50 3.27 -14.71
CA TYR A 313 9.05 3.50 -14.73
C TYR A 313 8.46 2.90 -16.00
N VAL A 314 7.28 2.29 -15.86
CA VAL A 314 6.45 1.91 -17.00
C VAL A 314 5.19 2.76 -17.00
N VAL A 315 4.86 3.30 -18.15
CA VAL A 315 3.70 4.18 -18.37
C VAL A 315 2.86 3.58 -19.48
N THR A 316 1.55 3.62 -19.35
CA THR A 316 0.63 3.24 -20.41
C THR A 316 -0.45 4.28 -20.60
N GLY A 317 -1.00 4.33 -21.80
CA GLY A 317 -2.01 5.29 -22.17
C GLY A 317 -2.60 5.05 -23.55
N LEU A 318 -3.22 6.07 -24.10
CA LEU A 318 -3.75 6.07 -25.46
C LEU A 318 -3.00 7.08 -26.33
N THR A 319 -2.97 6.81 -27.63
CA THR A 319 -2.42 7.68 -28.68
C THR A 319 -3.27 7.57 -29.92
N GLY A 320 -3.42 8.64 -30.69
CA GLY A 320 -4.06 8.61 -32.01
C GLY A 320 -5.15 9.67 -32.20
N LEU A 321 -5.82 9.58 -33.34
CA LEU A 321 -6.90 10.49 -33.74
C LEU A 321 -8.24 9.99 -33.25
N TYR A 322 -9.03 10.89 -32.66
CA TYR A 322 -10.41 10.57 -32.26
C TYR A 322 -11.28 10.19 -33.49
N PRO A 323 -12.07 9.09 -33.44
CA PRO A 323 -12.26 8.15 -32.33
C PRO A 323 -11.39 6.88 -32.38
N GLU A 324 -10.36 6.83 -33.23
CA GLU A 324 -9.48 5.68 -33.41
C GLU A 324 -8.22 5.86 -32.57
N PHE A 325 -8.13 5.09 -31.48
CA PHE A 325 -7.00 5.16 -30.55
C PHE A 325 -6.23 3.85 -30.49
N ASP A 326 -4.93 3.98 -30.35
CA ASP A 326 -4.01 2.90 -30.06
C ASP A 326 -3.54 2.95 -28.60
N VAL A 327 -3.06 1.83 -28.08
CA VAL A 327 -2.40 1.75 -26.78
C VAL A 327 -0.92 2.08 -26.96
N PHE A 328 -0.38 2.99 -26.17
CA PHE A 328 1.06 3.12 -26.05
C PHE A 328 1.56 2.57 -24.71
N ILE A 329 2.79 2.06 -24.73
CA ILE A 329 3.53 1.62 -23.56
C ILE A 329 4.93 2.24 -23.64
N LEU A 330 5.34 2.87 -22.54
CA LEU A 330 6.62 3.53 -22.43
C LEU A 330 7.38 2.99 -21.22
N LYS A 331 8.65 2.64 -21.42
CA LYS A 331 9.58 2.31 -20.34
C LYS A 331 10.59 3.46 -20.22
N LEU A 332 10.73 3.98 -19.01
CA LEU A 332 11.71 5.00 -18.66
C LEU A 332 12.73 4.41 -17.68
N PHE A 333 13.95 4.83 -17.81
CA PHE A 333 15.00 4.56 -16.83
C PHE A 333 15.10 5.76 -15.86
N SER A 334 15.43 5.47 -14.62
CA SER A 334 15.64 6.46 -13.56
C SER A 334 16.79 7.42 -13.86
#